data_a6746d3545c8a41e0fee982362d83713
#
_entry.id   a6746d3545c8a41e0fee982362d83713
#
_cell.length_a   1.000
_cell.length_b   1.000
_cell.length_c   1.000
_cell.angle_alpha   90.00
_cell.angle_beta   90.00
_cell.angle_gamma   90.00
#
_symmetry.space_group_name_H-M   'P 1'
#
loop_
_entity.id
_entity.type
_entity.pdbx_description
1 polymer ?
#
loop_
_entity_poly.entity_id
_entity_poly.type
_entity_poly.pdbx_seq_one_letter_code
_entity_poly.pdbx_strand_id
1 'polypeptide(L)'
;MTDIRKINVPELGKLPAFSHATRAGGFIFVSGTLGTKAGSFELVAGGAKAETRQTLENIRSIVRGAGADLSDVVKVNVFVTDMARFA
;
A
#
# COMPACT_ATOMS: atom_id res chain seq x y z
N MET A 1 -6.04 15.88 21.66
CA MET A 1 -5.79 15.85 20.21
C MET A 1 -5.01 14.59 19.87
N THR A 2 -5.42 13.88 18.84
CA THR A 2 -4.72 12.67 18.41
C THR A 2 -3.39 13.03 17.73
N ASP A 3 -2.33 12.33 18.13
CA ASP A 3 -1.03 12.47 17.47
C ASP A 3 -1.08 11.75 16.12
N ILE A 4 -0.74 12.44 15.05
CA ILE A 4 -0.76 11.90 13.69
C ILE A 4 0.69 11.77 13.21
N ARG A 5 1.06 10.55 12.80
CA ARG A 5 2.39 10.26 12.28
C ARG A 5 2.32 9.83 10.83
N LYS A 6 3.18 10.42 10.02
CA LYS A 6 3.36 10.03 8.61
C LYS A 6 4.38 8.91 8.54
N ILE A 7 4.07 7.88 7.77
CA ILE A 7 4.92 6.70 7.65
C ILE A 7 5.35 6.56 6.19
N ASN A 8 6.65 6.47 5.98
CA ASN A 8 7.23 6.27 4.66
C ASN A 8 8.22 5.12 4.72
N VAL A 9 8.24 4.29 3.70
CA VAL A 9 9.16 3.15 3.63
C VAL A 9 10.08 3.29 2.41
N PRO A 10 11.37 2.96 2.56
CA PRO A 10 12.33 3.16 1.47
C PRO A 10 12.15 2.21 0.30
N GLU A 11 11.44 1.10 0.50
CA GLU A 11 11.20 0.10 -0.54
C GLU A 11 10.28 0.60 -1.66
N LEU A 12 9.51 1.68 -1.41
CA LEU A 12 8.52 2.18 -2.35
C LEU A 12 8.87 3.57 -2.87
N GLY A 13 8.40 3.87 -4.09
CA GLY A 13 8.53 5.19 -4.65
C GLY A 13 7.78 6.24 -3.82
N LYS A 14 8.30 7.45 -3.78
CA LYS A 14 7.75 8.51 -2.94
C LYS A 14 7.75 9.84 -3.66
N LEU A 15 6.62 10.54 -3.59
CA LEU A 15 6.49 11.94 -4.02
C LEU A 15 6.25 12.81 -2.78
N PRO A 16 6.67 14.10 -2.81
CA PRO A 16 6.50 14.99 -1.65
C PRO A 16 5.05 15.17 -1.22
N ALA A 17 4.11 15.00 -2.15
CA ALA A 17 2.71 15.29 -1.92
C ALA A 17 1.98 14.25 -1.05
N PHE A 18 2.59 13.07 -0.80
CA PHE A 18 1.91 12.03 -0.03
C PHE A 18 2.86 11.27 0.88
N SER A 19 2.28 10.51 1.80
CA SER A 19 2.98 9.54 2.63
C SER A 19 2.44 8.14 2.33
N HIS A 20 3.23 7.10 2.56
CA HIS A 20 2.78 5.72 2.32
C HIS A 20 1.67 5.30 3.28
N ALA A 21 1.70 5.80 4.49
CA ALA A 21 0.64 5.57 5.46
C ALA A 21 0.61 6.67 6.51
N THR A 22 -0.45 6.70 7.29
CA THR A 22 -0.61 7.61 8.42
C THR A 22 -1.08 6.82 9.63
N ARG A 23 -0.45 7.02 10.76
CA ARG A 23 -0.90 6.46 12.03
C ARG A 23 -1.64 7.52 12.82
N ALA A 24 -2.84 7.18 13.30
CA ALA A 24 -3.64 8.04 14.15
C ALA A 24 -4.32 7.18 15.20
N GLY A 25 -4.05 7.44 16.49
CA GLY A 25 -4.53 6.60 17.56
C GLY A 25 -4.00 5.17 17.41
N GLY A 26 -4.87 4.18 17.52
CA GLY A 26 -4.51 2.77 17.32
C GLY A 26 -4.65 2.29 15.89
N PHE A 27 -4.88 3.19 14.93
CA PHE A 27 -5.14 2.83 13.55
C PHE A 27 -4.02 3.25 12.61
N ILE A 28 -3.84 2.45 11.55
CA ILE A 28 -2.94 2.77 10.44
C ILE A 28 -3.78 2.87 9.17
N PHE A 29 -3.71 4.02 8.50
CA PHE A 29 -4.40 4.27 7.25
C PHE A 29 -3.38 4.24 6.13
N VAL A 30 -3.45 3.20 5.29
CA VAL A 30 -2.53 3.03 4.18
C VAL A 30 -3.04 3.82 2.98
N SER A 31 -2.19 4.61 2.37
CA SER A 31 -2.52 5.37 1.16
C SER A 31 -2.79 4.44 0.00
N GLY A 32 -3.40 4.95 -1.08
CA GLY A 32 -3.59 4.19 -2.29
C GLY A 32 -2.28 3.57 -2.75
N THR A 33 -2.26 2.27 -2.96
CA THR A 33 -1.06 1.51 -3.28
C THR A 33 -1.26 0.72 -4.56
N LEU A 34 -0.29 0.84 -5.46
CA LEU A 34 -0.29 0.16 -6.75
C LEU A 34 0.73 -0.97 -6.76
N GLY A 35 0.61 -1.84 -7.75
CA GLY A 35 1.57 -2.93 -7.97
C GLY A 35 2.84 -2.46 -8.67
N THR A 36 3.56 -1.55 -8.04
CA THR A 36 4.78 -0.96 -8.61
C THR A 36 6.02 -1.72 -8.17
N LYS A 37 7.06 -1.65 -9.00
CA LYS A 37 8.38 -2.19 -8.68
C LYS A 37 9.01 -1.41 -7.52
N ALA A 38 9.87 -2.05 -6.77
CA ALA A 38 10.56 -1.44 -5.63
C ALA A 38 11.23 -0.13 -6.01
N GLY A 39 11.01 0.91 -5.19
CA GLY A 39 11.60 2.22 -5.38
C GLY A 39 11.16 2.98 -6.62
N SER A 40 10.09 2.56 -7.28
CA SER A 40 9.65 3.07 -8.58
C SER A 40 8.14 3.27 -8.60
N PHE A 41 7.65 4.01 -9.60
CA PHE A 41 6.24 4.12 -9.92
C PHE A 41 5.85 3.28 -11.14
N GLU A 42 6.76 2.43 -11.60
CA GLU A 42 6.52 1.55 -12.75
C GLU A 42 5.77 0.29 -12.28
N LEU A 43 4.66 -0.03 -12.94
CA LEU A 43 3.88 -1.23 -12.65
C LEU A 43 4.66 -2.49 -13.04
N VAL A 44 4.47 -3.57 -12.27
CA VAL A 44 5.03 -4.87 -12.64
C VAL A 44 4.31 -5.40 -13.87
N ALA A 45 5.02 -6.21 -14.66
CA ALA A 45 4.43 -6.89 -15.82
C ALA A 45 3.56 -8.06 -15.35
N GLY A 46 2.59 -8.45 -16.18
CA GLY A 46 1.78 -9.66 -15.95
C GLY A 46 0.30 -9.40 -15.70
N GLY A 47 -0.16 -8.15 -15.80
CA GLY A 47 -1.57 -7.79 -15.69
C GLY A 47 -2.11 -7.82 -14.26
N ALA A 48 -3.43 -7.94 -14.14
CA ALA A 48 -4.13 -7.75 -12.86
C ALA A 48 -3.65 -8.71 -11.76
N LYS A 49 -3.37 -9.96 -12.09
CA LYS A 49 -2.91 -10.94 -11.09
C LYS A 49 -1.56 -10.56 -10.52
N ALA A 50 -0.61 -10.23 -11.39
CA ALA A 50 0.74 -9.84 -10.96
C ALA A 50 0.73 -8.50 -10.22
N GLU A 51 -0.06 -7.54 -10.69
CA GLU A 51 -0.20 -6.24 -10.06
C GLU A 51 -0.84 -6.37 -8.68
N THR A 52 -1.85 -7.21 -8.52
CA THR A 52 -2.49 -7.46 -7.23
C THR A 52 -1.51 -8.06 -6.23
N ARG A 53 -0.73 -9.05 -6.66
CA ARG A 53 0.29 -9.67 -5.80
C ARG A 53 1.31 -8.62 -5.34
N GLN A 54 1.80 -7.81 -6.28
CA GLN A 54 2.78 -6.77 -5.94
C GLN A 54 2.19 -5.70 -5.06
N THR A 55 0.92 -5.33 -5.28
CA THR A 55 0.21 -4.39 -4.41
C THR A 55 0.19 -4.88 -2.97
N LEU A 56 -0.14 -6.16 -2.76
CA LEU A 56 -0.15 -6.75 -1.42
C LEU A 56 1.24 -6.78 -0.79
N GLU A 57 2.27 -7.09 -1.57
CA GLU A 57 3.64 -7.02 -1.09
C GLU A 57 4.04 -5.59 -0.70
N ASN A 58 3.64 -4.60 -1.48
CA ASN A 58 3.90 -3.20 -1.18
C ASN A 58 3.17 -2.76 0.09
N ILE A 59 1.91 -3.14 0.26
CA ILE A 59 1.16 -2.87 1.48
C ILE A 59 1.83 -3.54 2.68
N ARG A 60 2.31 -4.76 2.52
CA ARG A 60 3.02 -5.47 3.58
C ARG A 60 4.26 -4.70 4.02
N SER A 61 5.04 -4.17 3.08
CA SER A 61 6.19 -3.33 3.40
C SER A 61 5.79 -2.09 4.19
N ILE A 62 4.69 -1.45 3.79
CA ILE A 62 4.19 -0.24 4.46
C ILE A 62 3.77 -0.56 5.89
N VAL A 63 2.93 -1.57 6.09
CA VAL A 63 2.42 -1.90 7.43
C VAL A 63 3.53 -2.41 8.34
N ARG A 64 4.50 -3.13 7.82
CA ARG A 64 5.67 -3.55 8.58
C ARG A 64 6.52 -2.35 9.00
N GLY A 65 6.67 -1.35 8.13
CA GLY A 65 7.33 -0.09 8.47
C GLY A 65 6.61 0.66 9.59
N ALA A 66 5.32 0.42 9.77
CA ALA A 66 4.52 0.98 10.85
C ALA A 66 4.49 0.11 12.11
N GLY A 67 5.15 -1.04 12.11
CA GLY A 67 5.18 -1.95 13.25
C GLY A 67 4.05 -2.98 13.28
N ALA A 68 3.35 -3.17 12.15
CA ALA A 68 2.24 -4.13 12.02
C ALA A 68 2.55 -5.18 10.95
N ASP A 69 1.56 -5.98 10.56
CA ASP A 69 1.70 -6.93 9.46
C ASP A 69 0.34 -7.10 8.76
N LEU A 70 0.31 -7.85 7.65
CA LEU A 70 -0.91 -8.09 6.89
C LEU A 70 -2.01 -8.74 7.74
N SER A 71 -1.65 -9.53 8.74
CA SER A 71 -2.61 -10.14 9.67
C SER A 71 -3.41 -9.10 10.46
N ASP A 72 -2.95 -7.86 10.52
CA ASP A 72 -3.62 -6.78 11.26
C ASP A 72 -4.60 -6.00 10.38
N VAL A 73 -4.71 -6.34 9.10
CA VAL A 73 -5.61 -5.65 8.16
C VAL A 73 -7.05 -6.03 8.45
N VAL A 74 -7.92 -5.04 8.61
CA VAL A 74 -9.34 -5.25 8.91
C VAL A 74 -10.26 -4.81 7.79
N LYS A 75 -9.78 -4.02 6.84
CA LYS A 75 -10.57 -3.55 5.70
C LYS A 75 -9.68 -3.22 4.52
N VAL A 76 -10.13 -3.59 3.32
CA VAL A 76 -9.45 -3.27 2.07
C VAL A 76 -10.48 -2.76 1.06
N ASN A 77 -10.13 -1.68 0.37
CA ASN A 77 -10.88 -1.19 -0.80
C ASN A 77 -10.06 -1.52 -2.04
N VAL A 78 -10.71 -2.09 -3.05
CA VAL A 78 -10.05 -2.48 -4.30
C VAL A 78 -10.72 -1.78 -5.47
N PHE A 79 -9.91 -1.14 -6.32
CA PHE A 79 -10.37 -0.45 -7.50
C PHE A 79 -9.69 -1.08 -8.72
N VAL A 80 -10.49 -1.53 -9.68
CA VAL A 80 -9.99 -2.17 -10.90
C VAL A 80 -10.68 -1.56 -12.12
N THR A 81 -10.01 -1.63 -13.28
CA THR A 81 -10.56 -1.10 -14.53
C THR A 81 -11.40 -2.13 -15.26
N ASP A 82 -11.22 -3.42 -14.98
CA ASP A 82 -11.94 -4.50 -15.62
C ASP A 82 -12.42 -5.51 -14.57
N MET A 83 -13.68 -5.41 -14.19
CA MET A 83 -14.27 -6.27 -13.15
C MET A 83 -14.31 -7.74 -13.56
N ALA A 84 -14.37 -8.05 -14.85
CA ALA A 84 -14.37 -9.44 -15.32
C ALA A 84 -13.05 -10.15 -15.00
N ARG A 85 -11.97 -9.41 -14.83
CA ARG A 85 -10.64 -9.96 -14.54
C ARG A 85 -10.32 -9.96 -13.04
N PHE A 86 -11.23 -9.49 -12.24
CA PHE A 86 -11.02 -9.40 -10.80
C PHE A 86 -11.18 -10.76 -10.10
N ALA A 87 -12.02 -11.62 -10.62
CA ALA A 87 -12.34 -12.91 -10.02
C ALA A 87 -11.15 -13.89 -9.98
#